data_00aaf92938a60027f70fa19697133144
#
_entry.id   00aaf92938a60027f70fa19697133144
#
_cell.length_a   1.000
_cell.length_b   1.000
_cell.length_c   1.000
_cell.angle_alpha   90.00
_cell.angle_beta   90.00
_cell.angle_gamma   90.00
#
_symmetry.space_group_name_H-M   'P 1'
#
loop_
_entity.id
_entity.type
_entity.pdbx_description
1 polymer ?
#
loop_
_entity_poly.entity_id
_entity_poly.type
_entity_poly.pdbx_seq_one_letter_code
_entity_poly.pdbx_strand_id
1 'polypeptide(L)'
;MALTSKQRAYLRSLANTMDPIVQIGKEGITPNLVKQTWDALEARELIKVQLLKNAPYETCDTLCEQVHADPVQCVGYRFVLYRRARKDSKINFDQMN
;
A
#
# COMPACT_ATOMS: atom_id res chain seq x y z
N MET A 1 -5.50 7.48 -10.66
CA MET A 1 -6.89 7.83 -10.33
C MET A 1 -7.05 7.98 -8.82
N ALA A 2 -7.60 9.08 -8.38
CA ALA A 2 -7.73 9.33 -6.96
C ALA A 2 -8.87 8.50 -6.36
N LEU A 3 -8.65 7.96 -5.18
CA LEU A 3 -9.67 7.20 -4.47
C LEU A 3 -10.69 8.15 -3.85
N THR A 4 -11.96 7.77 -3.92
CA THR A 4 -13.00 8.49 -3.18
C THR A 4 -12.90 8.15 -1.69
N SER A 5 -13.53 8.97 -0.84
CA SER A 5 -13.56 8.68 0.60
C SER A 5 -14.21 7.34 0.89
N LYS A 6 -15.25 6.99 0.13
CA LYS A 6 -15.98 5.75 0.30
C LYS A 6 -15.12 4.55 -0.11
N GLN A 7 -14.41 4.67 -1.23
CA GLN A 7 -13.50 3.62 -1.67
C GLN A 7 -12.36 3.42 -0.68
N ARG A 8 -11.81 4.51 -0.16
CA ARG A 8 -10.74 4.44 0.84
C ARG A 8 -11.22 3.76 2.11
N ALA A 9 -12.43 4.08 2.57
CA ALA A 9 -13.00 3.42 3.75
C ALA A 9 -13.18 1.93 3.54
N TYR A 10 -13.64 1.54 2.36
CA TYR A 10 -13.79 0.13 2.01
C TYR A 10 -12.44 -0.60 2.03
N LEU A 11 -11.41 0.01 1.42
CA LEU A 11 -10.08 -0.59 1.41
C LEU A 11 -9.49 -0.70 2.81
N ARG A 12 -9.73 0.29 3.68
CA ARG A 12 -9.30 0.19 5.07
C ARG A 12 -9.94 -0.99 5.77
N SER A 13 -11.21 -1.24 5.52
CA SER A 13 -11.91 -2.37 6.14
C SER A 13 -11.31 -3.69 5.70
N LEU A 14 -10.93 -3.81 4.43
CA LEU A 14 -10.28 -5.02 3.93
C LEU A 14 -8.89 -5.20 4.56
N ALA A 15 -8.18 -4.11 4.79
CA ALA A 15 -6.82 -4.15 5.29
C ALA A 15 -6.72 -4.41 6.80
N ASN A 16 -7.81 -4.26 7.54
CA ASN A 16 -7.79 -4.40 9.00
C ASN A 16 -7.28 -5.76 9.47
N THR A 17 -7.55 -6.81 8.71
CA THR A 17 -7.13 -8.17 9.07
C THR A 17 -5.87 -8.62 8.33
N MET A 18 -5.29 -7.74 7.52
CA MET A 18 -4.09 -8.08 6.75
C MET A 18 -2.83 -7.84 7.57
N ASP A 19 -1.86 -8.71 7.37
CA ASP A 19 -0.53 -8.52 7.96
C ASP A 19 0.35 -7.72 7.01
N PRO A 20 1.31 -6.94 7.55
CA PRO A 20 2.30 -6.27 6.70
C PRO A 20 3.13 -7.31 5.94
N ILE A 21 3.31 -7.08 4.65
CA ILE A 21 4.12 -7.97 3.81
C ILE A 21 5.38 -7.30 3.29
N VAL A 22 5.50 -5.99 3.49
CA VAL A 22 6.69 -5.23 3.13
C VAL A 22 7.14 -4.47 4.36
N GLN A 23 8.45 -4.42 4.62
CA GLN A 23 9.01 -3.67 5.74
C GLN A 23 10.04 -2.68 5.22
N ILE A 24 9.99 -1.46 5.74
CA ILE A 24 10.95 -0.41 5.40
C ILE A 24 11.83 -0.15 6.60
N GLY A 25 13.13 -0.39 6.43
CA GLY A 25 14.12 -0.20 7.50
C GLY A 25 14.82 1.14 7.41
N LYS A 26 15.92 1.25 8.15
CA LYS A 26 16.71 2.50 8.26
C LYS A 26 17.26 2.97 6.92
N GLU A 27 17.41 2.08 5.97
CA GLU A 27 17.92 2.43 4.64
C GLU A 27 16.87 3.13 3.78
N GLY A 28 15.63 3.14 4.25
CA GLY A 28 14.56 3.78 3.52
C GLY A 28 14.20 3.02 2.26
N ILE A 29 14.02 3.76 1.17
CA ILE A 29 13.60 3.16 -0.10
C ILE A 29 14.83 2.78 -0.91
N THR A 30 14.94 1.50 -1.23
CA THR A 30 16.00 0.94 -2.05
C THR A 30 15.40 0.37 -3.34
N PRO A 31 16.21 0.15 -4.39
CA PRO A 31 15.68 -0.49 -5.61
C PRO A 31 15.02 -1.85 -5.35
N ASN A 32 15.58 -2.64 -4.44
CA ASN A 32 14.98 -3.92 -4.08
C ASN A 32 13.62 -3.75 -3.41
N LEU A 33 13.50 -2.75 -2.55
CA LEU A 33 12.24 -2.47 -1.87
C LEU A 33 11.16 -2.04 -2.88
N VAL A 34 11.53 -1.17 -3.82
CA VAL A 34 10.61 -0.72 -4.86
C VAL A 34 10.11 -1.92 -5.67
N LYS A 35 11.02 -2.79 -6.07
CA LYS A 35 10.66 -3.98 -6.84
C LYS A 35 9.75 -4.90 -6.03
N GLN A 36 10.09 -5.13 -4.77
CA GLN A 36 9.29 -5.98 -3.88
C GLN A 36 7.87 -5.43 -3.74
N THR A 37 7.76 -4.12 -3.54
CA THR A 37 6.47 -3.46 -3.38
C THR A 37 5.67 -3.51 -4.69
N TRP A 38 6.34 -3.27 -5.81
CA TRP A 38 5.71 -3.36 -7.12
C TRP A 38 5.12 -4.74 -7.36
N ASP A 39 5.92 -5.78 -7.12
CA ASP A 39 5.47 -7.15 -7.33
C ASP A 39 4.31 -7.50 -6.40
N ALA A 40 4.35 -7.04 -5.16
CA ALA A 40 3.28 -7.27 -4.21
C ALA A 40 1.97 -6.62 -4.66
N LEU A 41 2.04 -5.39 -5.18
CA LEU A 41 0.85 -4.71 -5.69
C LEU A 41 0.30 -5.38 -6.94
N GLU A 42 1.16 -5.88 -7.82
CA GLU A 42 0.69 -6.62 -8.99
C GLU A 42 -0.04 -7.90 -8.59
N ALA A 43 0.42 -8.55 -7.53
CA ALA A 43 -0.16 -9.82 -7.08
C ALA A 43 -1.42 -9.62 -6.23
N ARG A 44 -1.49 -8.55 -5.44
CA ARG A 44 -2.51 -8.41 -4.40
C ARG A 44 -3.36 -7.15 -4.49
N GLU A 45 -2.94 -6.13 -5.23
CA GLU A 45 -3.57 -4.82 -5.36
C GLU A 45 -3.58 -4.00 -4.07
N LEU A 46 -3.90 -4.60 -2.93
CA LEU A 46 -3.95 -3.94 -1.62
C LEU A 46 -2.92 -4.59 -0.73
N ILE A 47 -2.00 -3.80 -0.20
CA ILE A 47 -0.95 -4.31 0.68
C ILE A 47 -0.80 -3.42 1.90
N LYS A 48 -0.27 -4.01 2.96
CA LYS A 48 0.09 -3.29 4.17
C LYS A 48 1.60 -3.27 4.31
N VAL A 49 2.15 -2.11 4.63
CA VAL A 49 3.59 -1.90 4.78
C VAL A 49 3.89 -1.51 6.21
N GLN A 50 4.94 -2.09 6.78
CA GLN A 50 5.41 -1.79 8.12
C GLN A 50 6.63 -0.90 8.03
N LEU A 51 6.58 0.27 8.66
CA LEU A 51 7.73 1.14 8.81
C LEU A 51 8.46 0.76 10.09
N LEU A 52 9.72 0.36 9.97
CA LEU A 52 10.50 0.02 11.15
C LEU A 52 10.93 1.28 11.89
N LYS A 53 11.25 1.15 13.17
CA LYS A 53 11.45 2.28 14.07
C LYS A 53 12.47 3.30 13.57
N ASN A 54 13.51 2.85 12.88
CA ASN A 54 14.59 3.71 12.42
C ASN A 54 14.43 4.19 10.99
N ALA A 55 13.29 3.90 10.35
CA ALA A 55 13.07 4.29 8.97
C ALA A 55 12.70 5.78 8.86
N PRO A 56 13.10 6.46 7.76
CA PRO A 56 12.68 7.83 7.53
C PRO A 56 11.16 7.93 7.39
N TYR A 57 10.58 8.98 7.95
CA TYR A 57 9.13 9.11 8.04
C TYR A 57 8.47 9.40 6.68
N GLU A 58 9.20 10.03 5.76
CA GLU A 58 8.65 10.42 4.45
C GLU A 58 8.56 9.28 3.45
N THR A 59 8.97 8.07 3.84
CA THR A 59 9.04 6.95 2.91
C THR A 59 7.69 6.57 2.31
N CYS A 60 6.59 6.80 3.03
CA CYS A 60 5.26 6.46 2.51
C CYS A 60 4.98 7.18 1.18
N ASP A 61 5.11 8.50 1.17
CA ASP A 61 4.81 9.28 -0.03
C ASP A 61 5.76 8.96 -1.18
N THR A 62 7.05 8.82 -0.87
CA THR A 62 8.05 8.51 -1.88
C THR A 62 7.80 7.14 -2.49
N LEU A 63 7.48 6.16 -1.66
CA LEU A 63 7.21 4.80 -2.15
C LEU A 63 5.97 4.79 -3.04
N CYS A 64 4.90 5.48 -2.62
CA CYS A 64 3.68 5.58 -3.41
C CYS A 64 3.96 6.16 -4.80
N GLU A 65 4.78 7.19 -4.88
CA GLU A 65 5.13 7.80 -6.16
C GLU A 65 5.89 6.81 -7.04
N GLN A 66 6.84 6.08 -6.48
CA GLN A 66 7.69 5.20 -7.27
C GLN A 66 6.96 3.96 -7.76
N VAL A 67 5.95 3.50 -7.03
CA VAL A 67 5.18 2.31 -7.43
C VAL A 67 3.81 2.67 -8.00
N HIS A 68 3.52 3.96 -8.15
CA HIS A 68 2.25 4.46 -8.70
C HIS A 68 1.05 3.98 -7.90
N ALA A 69 1.19 3.93 -6.58
CA ALA A 69 0.13 3.48 -5.69
C ALA A 69 -0.55 4.67 -5.02
N ASP A 70 -1.79 4.46 -4.58
CA ASP A 70 -2.52 5.44 -3.80
C ASP A 70 -2.42 5.07 -2.32
N PRO A 71 -2.08 6.02 -1.44
CA PRO A 71 -2.10 5.74 -0.01
C PRO A 71 -3.54 5.65 0.49
N VAL A 72 -3.85 4.57 1.18
CA VAL A 72 -5.19 4.35 1.72
C VAL A 72 -5.27 4.82 3.16
N GLN A 73 -4.26 4.49 3.94
CA GLN A 73 -4.20 4.84 5.35
C GLN A 73 -2.75 4.86 5.80
N CYS A 74 -2.42 5.81 6.66
CA CYS A 74 -1.10 5.87 7.29
C CYS A 74 -1.31 6.14 8.77
N VAL A 75 -1.16 5.11 9.60
CA VAL A 75 -1.38 5.19 11.05
C VAL A 75 -0.14 4.67 11.75
N GLY A 76 0.53 5.54 12.50
CA GLY A 76 1.74 5.17 13.21
C GLY A 76 2.81 4.69 12.25
N TYR A 77 3.28 3.48 12.46
CA TYR A 77 4.33 2.87 11.65
C TYR A 77 3.80 1.90 10.60
N ARG A 78 2.51 1.91 10.33
CA ARG A 78 1.90 1.06 9.32
C ARG A 78 1.13 1.89 8.34
N PHE A 79 1.24 1.54 7.05
CA PHE A 79 0.43 2.17 6.03
C PHE A 79 -0.04 1.16 5.01
N VAL A 80 -1.16 1.51 4.38
CA VAL A 80 -1.86 0.65 3.43
C VAL A 80 -1.80 1.32 2.07
N LEU A 81 -1.38 0.56 1.06
CA LEU A 81 -1.26 1.04 -0.31
C LEU A 81 -2.19 0.26 -1.21
N TYR A 82 -2.74 0.94 -2.20
CA TYR A 82 -3.60 0.33 -3.20
C TYR A 82 -3.16 0.74 -4.61
N ARG A 83 -3.10 -0.24 -5.50
CA ARG A 83 -2.94 0.02 -6.93
C ARG A 83 -3.71 -1.06 -7.69
N ARG A 84 -4.62 -0.62 -8.57
CA ARG A 84 -5.40 -1.58 -9.36
C ARG A 84 -4.47 -2.40 -10.25
N ALA A 85 -4.64 -3.72 -10.23
CA ALA A 85 -3.86 -4.61 -11.07
C ALA A 85 -4.22 -4.41 -12.55
N ARG A 86 -3.22 -4.56 -13.41
CA ARG A 86 -3.42 -4.42 -14.85
C ARG A 86 -4.22 -5.58 -15.42
N LYS A 87 -4.09 -6.76 -14.81
CA LYS A 87 -4.82 -7.96 -15.18
C LYS A 87 -5.40 -8.58 -13.93
N ASP A 88 -6.59 -9.14 -14.06
CA ASP A 88 -7.21 -9.91 -12.98
C ASP A 88 -7.35 -9.12 -11.68
N SER A 89 -7.94 -7.93 -11.79
CA SER A 89 -8.21 -7.12 -10.61
C SER A 89 -9.01 -7.91 -9.59
N LYS A 90 -8.53 -7.95 -8.34
CA LYS A 90 -9.11 -8.77 -7.29
C LYS A 90 -10.09 -8.02 -6.40
N ILE A 91 -9.99 -6.70 -6.40
CA ILE A 91 -10.84 -5.87 -5.55
C ILE A 91 -11.93 -5.25 -6.40
N ASN A 92 -13.16 -5.54 -6.03
CA ASN A 92 -14.32 -5.06 -6.76
C ASN A 92 -15.08 -4.06 -5.90
N PHE A 93 -15.05 -2.79 -6.29
CA PHE A 93 -15.76 -1.74 -5.56
C PHE A 93 -17.28 -1.84 -5.69
N ASP A 94 -17.79 -2.64 -6.60
CA ASP A 94 -19.23 -2.85 -6.74
C ASP A 94 -19.82 -3.55 -5.51
N GLN A 95 -18.99 -4.23 -4.72
CA GLN A 95 -19.42 -4.85 -3.47
C GLN A 95 -19.42 -3.89 -2.30
N MET A 96 -19.03 -2.67 -2.54
CA MET A 96 -18.98 -1.63 -1.52
C MET A 96 -20.37 -1.11 -1.22
N ASN A 97 -20.69 -0.99 0.06
CA ASN A 97 -21.97 -0.44 0.49
C ASN A 97 -21.87 1.03 0.84
#